data_2993d47bde1ea0b85cbef7b3702d32b6
#
_entry.id   2993d47bde1ea0b85cbef7b3702d32b6
#
_cell.length_a   1.000
_cell.length_b   1.000
_cell.length_c   1.000
_cell.angle_alpha   90.00
_cell.angle_beta   90.00
_cell.angle_gamma   90.00
#
_symmetry.space_group_name_H-M   'P 1'
#
loop_
_entity.id
_entity.type
_entity.pdbx_description
1 polymer ?
#
loop_
_entity_poly.entity_id
_entity_poly.type
_entity_poly.pdbx_seq_one_letter_code
_entity_poly.pdbx_strand_id
1 'polypeptide(L)'
;MIDSTQFPVLEQRIWLNHAAISPWPATVISAMRAFVEDNAAYGPLHYSAWLETEQRLRQSACRLLGANADDLALVKNTSDGLCLIAAGLDWRPGDAVVCSEGEFPSNLMPWQQLPPEFVERRMVPFDPHDPEGALIAALDSKARVVAVSSVRYDSGIRLDLQRLGAACRANGTLLVIDAIQHLGAMALDVSELQADFIVGGSHKWLLAPEGLALFWSRPEARDRLKPIQTGWRMWPDMFNFERRNWRPPSNARRFEPGTLNTAGIVGLEAALELLLRDDAVERERRLLERSGRLLHGLSTLPKVHVHTPVDDARRAGIVCFRVDGVAPQAIHKALIEAGIYSAIRGPSLRLSPHFYTPHAQLDRALEVLADALQTL
;
A
#
# COMPACT_ATOMS: atom_id res chain seq x y z
N MET A 1 -19.23 -2.20 14.03
CA MET A 1 -17.77 -2.21 14.31
C MET A 1 -17.23 -3.62 14.11
N ILE A 2 -16.07 -3.74 13.49
CA ILE A 2 -15.37 -5.02 13.30
C ILE A 2 -14.92 -5.53 14.67
N ASP A 3 -15.34 -6.76 15.01
CA ASP A 3 -15.03 -7.39 16.28
C ASP A 3 -13.59 -7.91 16.29
N SER A 4 -12.90 -7.79 17.42
CA SER A 4 -11.54 -8.31 17.64
C SER A 4 -11.43 -9.84 17.50
N THR A 5 -12.53 -10.57 17.69
CA THR A 5 -12.61 -12.03 17.47
C THR A 5 -12.32 -12.44 16.03
N GLN A 6 -12.40 -11.48 15.08
CA GLN A 6 -12.00 -11.69 13.69
C GLN A 6 -10.48 -11.88 13.51
N PHE A 7 -9.68 -11.60 14.53
CA PHE A 7 -8.22 -11.58 14.43
C PHE A 7 -7.55 -12.60 15.37
N PRO A 8 -7.43 -13.88 14.96
CA PRO A 8 -6.87 -14.96 15.80
C PRO A 8 -5.45 -14.68 16.31
N VAL A 9 -4.67 -13.83 15.62
CA VAL A 9 -3.32 -13.44 16.05
C VAL A 9 -3.32 -12.79 17.44
N LEU A 10 -4.40 -12.10 17.82
CA LEU A 10 -4.49 -11.38 19.10
C LEU A 10 -4.44 -12.31 20.32
N GLU A 11 -4.82 -13.58 20.16
CA GLU A 11 -4.75 -14.60 21.21
C GLU A 11 -3.35 -15.18 21.40
N GLN A 12 -2.51 -15.06 20.37
CA GLN A 12 -1.21 -15.71 20.30
C GLN A 12 -0.04 -14.76 20.47
N ARG A 13 -0.17 -13.52 19.93
CA ARG A 13 0.96 -12.58 19.77
C ARG A 13 0.48 -11.13 19.83
N ILE A 14 1.38 -10.24 20.23
CA ILE A 14 1.22 -8.81 20.02
C ILE A 14 1.82 -8.45 18.67
N TRP A 15 0.96 -8.28 17.66
CA TRP A 15 1.40 -8.02 16.30
C TRP A 15 1.43 -6.52 16.00
N LEU A 16 2.63 -5.92 15.97
CA LEU A 16 2.86 -4.51 15.66
C LEU A 16 3.71 -4.36 14.38
N ASN A 17 3.48 -5.21 13.38
CA ASN A 17 4.26 -5.21 12.14
C ASN A 17 3.38 -5.28 10.87
N HIS A 18 2.19 -4.65 10.91
CA HIS A 18 1.26 -4.63 9.76
C HIS A 18 1.83 -3.88 8.55
N ALA A 19 2.72 -2.92 8.76
CA ALA A 19 3.42 -2.23 7.67
C ALA A 19 4.42 -3.12 6.91
N ALA A 20 4.68 -4.35 7.37
CA ALA A 20 5.41 -5.39 6.62
C ALA A 20 4.43 -6.36 5.98
N ILE A 21 3.80 -7.22 6.77
CA ILE A 21 2.79 -8.20 6.37
C ILE A 21 1.75 -8.28 7.49
N SER A 22 0.48 -8.38 7.15
CA SER A 22 -0.60 -8.56 8.13
C SER A 22 -1.01 -10.01 8.30
N PRO A 23 -1.32 -10.44 9.52
CA PRO A 23 -2.06 -11.68 9.76
C PRO A 23 -3.45 -11.61 9.13
N TRP A 24 -3.93 -12.72 8.62
CA TRP A 24 -5.24 -12.78 8.00
C TRP A 24 -6.36 -12.87 9.04
N PRO A 25 -7.47 -12.14 8.86
CA PRO A 25 -8.65 -12.28 9.69
C PRO A 25 -9.39 -13.61 9.42
N ALA A 26 -10.22 -14.01 10.36
CA ALA A 26 -10.99 -15.27 10.31
C ALA A 26 -11.86 -15.39 9.04
N THR A 27 -12.43 -14.28 8.58
CA THR A 27 -13.21 -14.24 7.32
C THR A 27 -12.36 -14.62 6.11
N VAL A 28 -11.13 -14.10 6.01
CA VAL A 28 -10.19 -14.45 4.93
C VAL A 28 -9.80 -15.93 5.01
N ILE A 29 -9.47 -16.43 6.21
CA ILE A 29 -9.13 -17.82 6.42
C ILE A 29 -10.27 -18.74 5.98
N SER A 30 -11.51 -18.42 6.36
CA SER A 30 -12.69 -19.22 6.01
C SER A 30 -12.95 -19.22 4.49
N ALA A 31 -12.86 -18.07 3.85
CA ALA A 31 -13.05 -17.96 2.39
C ALA A 31 -11.98 -18.74 1.62
N MET A 32 -10.71 -18.63 2.05
CA MET A 32 -9.59 -19.37 1.44
C MET A 32 -9.73 -20.88 1.60
N ARG A 33 -10.16 -21.36 2.79
CA ARG A 33 -10.43 -22.78 3.02
C ARG A 33 -11.53 -23.29 2.11
N ALA A 34 -12.67 -22.60 2.05
CA ALA A 34 -13.79 -22.98 1.18
C ALA A 34 -13.36 -23.06 -0.29
N PHE A 35 -12.55 -22.10 -0.76
CA PHE A 35 -12.01 -22.13 -2.13
C PHE A 35 -11.09 -23.33 -2.37
N VAL A 36 -10.20 -23.65 -1.43
CA VAL A 36 -9.28 -24.81 -1.56
C VAL A 36 -10.06 -26.12 -1.58
N GLU A 37 -11.06 -26.26 -0.70
CA GLU A 37 -11.91 -27.45 -0.61
C GLU A 37 -12.78 -27.62 -1.86
N ASP A 38 -13.38 -26.52 -2.36
CA ASP A 38 -14.16 -26.54 -3.61
C ASP A 38 -13.28 -26.93 -4.81
N ASN A 39 -12.12 -26.31 -4.95
CA ASN A 39 -11.20 -26.62 -6.04
C ASN A 39 -10.69 -28.08 -5.97
N ALA A 40 -10.39 -28.58 -4.78
CA ALA A 40 -9.94 -29.96 -4.59
C ALA A 40 -11.01 -31.00 -4.94
N ALA A 41 -12.29 -30.70 -4.66
CA ALA A 41 -13.39 -31.64 -4.90
C ALA A 41 -13.93 -31.58 -6.33
N TYR A 42 -13.97 -30.39 -6.93
CA TYR A 42 -14.69 -30.15 -8.19
C TYR A 42 -13.81 -29.55 -9.29
N GLY A 43 -12.54 -29.20 -9.02
CA GLY A 43 -11.68 -28.55 -9.98
C GLY A 43 -12.31 -27.23 -10.47
N PRO A 44 -12.29 -26.92 -11.79
CA PRO A 44 -12.84 -25.68 -12.33
C PRO A 44 -14.36 -25.76 -12.64
N LEU A 45 -15.10 -26.74 -12.09
CA LEU A 45 -16.53 -26.87 -12.38
C LEU A 45 -17.31 -25.60 -12.00
N HIS A 46 -16.90 -24.94 -10.92
CA HIS A 46 -17.52 -23.71 -10.42
C HIS A 46 -16.76 -22.43 -10.87
N TYR A 47 -16.08 -22.46 -12.04
CA TYR A 47 -15.28 -21.33 -12.53
C TYR A 47 -16.10 -20.03 -12.69
N SER A 48 -17.40 -20.13 -13.01
CA SER A 48 -18.30 -18.97 -13.05
C SER A 48 -18.41 -18.26 -11.70
N ALA A 49 -18.49 -18.99 -10.59
CA ALA A 49 -18.53 -18.42 -9.25
C ALA A 49 -17.21 -17.71 -8.89
N TRP A 50 -16.08 -18.18 -9.41
CA TRP A 50 -14.79 -17.49 -9.24
C TRP A 50 -14.75 -16.17 -9.99
N LEU A 51 -15.33 -16.10 -11.20
CA LEU A 51 -15.47 -14.84 -11.95
C LEU A 51 -16.43 -13.87 -11.26
N GLU A 52 -17.50 -14.36 -10.65
CA GLU A 52 -18.39 -13.54 -9.83
C GLU A 52 -17.67 -12.98 -8.60
N THR A 53 -16.80 -13.76 -7.96
CA THR A 53 -15.97 -13.30 -6.84
C THR A 53 -14.99 -12.20 -7.28
N GLU A 54 -14.38 -12.34 -8.46
CA GLU A 54 -13.56 -11.28 -9.05
C GLU A 54 -14.37 -9.99 -9.26
N GLN A 55 -15.61 -10.12 -9.74
CA GLN A 55 -16.47 -8.97 -9.97
C GLN A 55 -16.88 -8.28 -8.65
N ARG A 56 -17.20 -9.06 -7.61
CA ARG A 56 -17.46 -8.52 -6.26
C ARG A 56 -16.23 -7.80 -5.69
N LEU A 57 -15.04 -8.40 -5.84
CA LEU A 57 -13.79 -7.76 -5.44
C LEU A 57 -13.63 -6.38 -6.09
N ARG A 58 -13.89 -6.26 -7.41
CA ARG A 58 -13.79 -4.96 -8.11
C ARG A 58 -14.78 -3.94 -7.54
N GLN A 59 -16.01 -4.36 -7.27
CA GLN A 59 -17.03 -3.49 -6.65
C GLN A 59 -16.59 -3.02 -5.25
N SER A 60 -16.07 -3.94 -4.43
CA SER A 60 -15.55 -3.63 -3.10
C SER A 60 -14.34 -2.70 -3.15
N ALA A 61 -13.41 -2.94 -4.07
CA ALA A 61 -12.26 -2.07 -4.28
C ALA A 61 -12.65 -0.67 -4.78
N CYS A 62 -13.65 -0.57 -5.66
CA CYS A 62 -14.19 0.71 -6.11
C CYS A 62 -14.81 1.50 -4.94
N ARG A 63 -15.56 0.83 -4.06
CA ARG A 63 -16.11 1.47 -2.85
C ARG A 63 -15.01 1.93 -1.89
N LEU A 64 -13.92 1.15 -1.76
CA LEU A 64 -12.79 1.51 -0.91
C LEU A 64 -12.06 2.77 -1.40
N LEU A 65 -11.99 2.95 -2.72
CA LEU A 65 -11.19 4.00 -3.38
C LEU A 65 -12.02 5.21 -3.87
N GLY A 66 -13.35 5.17 -3.81
CA GLY A 66 -14.19 6.15 -4.50
C GLY A 66 -14.01 6.11 -6.04
N ALA A 67 -13.72 4.94 -6.62
CA ALA A 67 -13.33 4.76 -8.02
C ALA A 67 -14.42 4.13 -8.88
N ASN A 68 -14.25 4.21 -10.21
CA ASN A 68 -15.03 3.43 -11.16
C ASN A 68 -14.34 2.10 -11.48
N ALA A 69 -15.12 1.06 -11.77
CA ALA A 69 -14.59 -0.27 -12.08
C ALA A 69 -13.73 -0.30 -13.36
N ASP A 70 -14.02 0.55 -14.31
CA ASP A 70 -13.25 0.68 -15.56
C ASP A 70 -11.86 1.29 -15.35
N ASP A 71 -11.64 1.96 -14.21
CA ASP A 71 -10.38 2.61 -13.88
C ASP A 71 -9.48 1.74 -12.99
N LEU A 72 -9.97 0.54 -12.60
CA LEU A 72 -9.30 -0.38 -11.70
C LEU A 72 -8.82 -1.65 -12.41
N ALA A 73 -7.54 -1.98 -12.26
CA ALA A 73 -6.94 -3.25 -12.62
C ALA A 73 -6.42 -4.01 -11.39
N LEU A 74 -6.37 -5.33 -11.52
CA LEU A 74 -5.73 -6.24 -10.57
C LEU A 74 -4.35 -6.64 -11.12
N VAL A 75 -3.30 -6.28 -10.39
CA VAL A 75 -1.90 -6.57 -10.75
C VAL A 75 -1.26 -7.44 -9.66
N LYS A 76 -0.06 -7.98 -9.91
CA LYS A 76 0.55 -8.97 -9.00
C LYS A 76 0.98 -8.38 -7.66
N ASN A 77 1.50 -7.16 -7.67
CA ASN A 77 1.99 -6.44 -6.47
C ASN A 77 2.26 -4.98 -6.83
N THR A 78 2.62 -4.17 -5.84
CA THR A 78 2.96 -2.75 -6.04
C THR A 78 4.07 -2.55 -7.07
N SER A 79 5.14 -3.35 -7.00
CA SER A 79 6.27 -3.25 -7.95
C SER A 79 5.83 -3.50 -9.39
N ASP A 80 4.94 -4.49 -9.62
CA ASP A 80 4.40 -4.79 -10.96
C ASP A 80 3.64 -3.58 -11.52
N GLY A 81 2.77 -2.95 -10.72
CA GLY A 81 2.03 -1.75 -11.15
C GLY A 81 2.94 -0.56 -11.45
N LEU A 82 3.97 -0.33 -10.64
CA LEU A 82 4.94 0.75 -10.88
C LEU A 82 5.80 0.47 -12.11
N CYS A 83 6.19 -0.79 -12.36
CA CYS A 83 6.88 -1.20 -13.57
C CYS A 83 6.00 -1.02 -14.82
N LEU A 84 4.70 -1.32 -14.74
CA LEU A 84 3.75 -1.07 -15.84
C LEU A 84 3.74 0.41 -16.24
N ILE A 85 3.76 1.31 -15.26
CA ILE A 85 3.80 2.76 -15.53
C ILE A 85 5.15 3.14 -16.14
N ALA A 86 6.26 2.77 -15.50
CA ALA A 86 7.60 3.15 -15.94
C ALA A 86 7.90 2.68 -17.37
N ALA A 87 7.58 1.43 -17.68
CA ALA A 87 7.82 0.86 -18.99
C ALA A 87 6.76 1.21 -20.05
N GLY A 88 5.54 1.55 -19.62
CA GLY A 88 4.43 1.85 -20.54
C GLY A 88 4.39 3.29 -21.05
N LEU A 89 5.04 4.23 -20.36
CA LEU A 89 5.10 5.64 -20.80
C LEU A 89 6.02 5.80 -21.99
N ASP A 90 5.63 6.70 -22.89
CA ASP A 90 6.43 7.09 -24.06
C ASP A 90 7.42 8.19 -23.65
N TRP A 91 8.59 7.79 -23.15
CA TRP A 91 9.64 8.67 -22.67
C TRP A 91 10.34 9.40 -23.82
N ARG A 92 10.70 10.65 -23.61
CA ARG A 92 11.43 11.50 -24.55
C ARG A 92 12.78 11.89 -23.97
N PRO A 93 13.80 12.15 -24.81
CA PRO A 93 15.07 12.68 -24.34
C PRO A 93 14.87 13.96 -23.54
N GLY A 94 15.37 13.95 -22.30
CA GLY A 94 15.28 15.07 -21.38
C GLY A 94 14.07 15.05 -20.44
N ASP A 95 13.16 14.08 -20.55
CA ASP A 95 12.13 13.86 -19.53
C ASP A 95 12.78 13.54 -18.16
N ALA A 96 12.14 13.94 -17.07
CA ALA A 96 12.60 13.66 -15.72
C ALA A 96 11.54 12.91 -14.89
N VAL A 97 12.01 12.00 -14.05
CA VAL A 97 11.24 11.43 -12.94
C VAL A 97 11.73 12.05 -11.63
N VAL A 98 10.82 12.66 -10.90
CA VAL A 98 11.11 13.26 -9.58
C VAL A 98 10.66 12.28 -8.50
N CYS A 99 11.59 11.91 -7.62
CA CYS A 99 11.36 11.03 -6.48
C CYS A 99 11.98 11.63 -5.22
N SER A 100 11.42 11.30 -4.06
CA SER A 100 12.04 11.65 -2.78
C SER A 100 13.16 10.68 -2.43
N GLU A 101 14.22 11.16 -1.80
CA GLU A 101 15.22 10.29 -1.18
C GLU A 101 14.59 9.39 -0.12
N GLY A 102 15.13 8.17 0.04
CA GLY A 102 14.65 7.19 1.01
C GLY A 102 13.30 6.54 0.66
N GLU A 103 12.82 6.64 -0.58
CA GLU A 103 11.68 5.85 -1.04
C GLU A 103 11.95 4.34 -0.94
N PHE A 104 10.87 3.56 -0.79
CA PHE A 104 11.00 2.10 -0.79
C PHE A 104 11.48 1.61 -2.17
N PRO A 105 12.32 0.57 -2.25
CA PRO A 105 12.90 0.08 -3.51
C PRO A 105 11.88 -0.14 -4.63
N SER A 106 10.67 -0.59 -4.33
CA SER A 106 9.61 -0.76 -5.33
C SER A 106 9.25 0.53 -6.06
N ASN A 107 9.40 1.69 -5.40
CA ASN A 107 9.14 3.01 -5.99
C ASN A 107 10.42 3.73 -6.45
N LEU A 108 11.55 3.04 -6.51
CA LEU A 108 12.82 3.55 -7.05
C LEU A 108 13.29 2.76 -8.25
N MET A 109 13.34 1.42 -8.12
CA MET A 109 13.95 0.54 -9.12
C MET A 109 13.30 0.61 -10.50
N PRO A 110 11.97 0.71 -10.66
CA PRO A 110 11.36 0.85 -11.98
C PRO A 110 11.86 2.06 -12.75
N TRP A 111 12.08 3.18 -12.05
CA TRP A 111 12.60 4.41 -12.63
C TRP A 111 14.10 4.33 -12.92
N GLN A 112 14.85 3.57 -12.11
CA GLN A 112 16.29 3.36 -12.32
C GLN A 112 16.61 2.52 -13.56
N GLN A 113 15.68 1.71 -14.04
CA GLN A 113 15.83 0.92 -15.26
C GLN A 113 15.65 1.74 -16.55
N LEU A 114 15.09 2.94 -16.44
CA LEU A 114 14.95 3.81 -17.62
C LEU A 114 16.34 4.24 -18.12
N PRO A 115 16.54 4.35 -19.44
CA PRO A 115 17.83 4.74 -20.03
C PRO A 115 18.26 6.11 -19.50
N PRO A 116 19.42 6.22 -18.80
CA PRO A 116 19.86 7.48 -18.17
C PRO A 116 20.17 8.60 -19.17
N GLU A 117 20.46 8.25 -20.40
CA GLU A 117 20.64 9.19 -21.53
C GLU A 117 19.33 9.79 -22.03
N PHE A 118 18.21 9.18 -21.67
CA PHE A 118 16.85 9.63 -22.05
C PHE A 118 16.11 10.30 -20.89
N VAL A 119 16.20 9.71 -19.69
CA VAL A 119 15.38 10.11 -18.54
C VAL A 119 16.24 10.47 -17.35
N GLU A 120 16.15 11.71 -16.93
CA GLU A 120 16.78 12.21 -15.70
C GLU A 120 16.05 11.60 -14.48
N ARG A 121 16.82 11.07 -13.52
CA ARG A 121 16.31 10.65 -12.21
C ARG A 121 16.62 11.72 -11.20
N ARG A 122 15.64 12.54 -10.90
CA ARG A 122 15.76 13.69 -10.00
C ARG A 122 15.35 13.27 -8.59
N MET A 123 16.36 12.91 -7.78
CA MET A 123 16.17 12.59 -6.37
C MET A 123 16.22 13.87 -5.56
N VAL A 124 15.14 14.17 -4.83
CA VAL A 124 15.07 15.36 -3.98
C VAL A 124 15.24 14.97 -2.51
N PRO A 125 15.96 15.79 -1.71
CA PRO A 125 16.08 15.56 -0.28
C PRO A 125 14.71 15.47 0.40
N PHE A 126 14.59 14.56 1.36
CA PHE A 126 13.38 14.43 2.14
C PHE A 126 13.42 15.36 3.35
N ASP A 127 12.51 16.37 3.37
CA ASP A 127 12.29 17.22 4.54
C ASP A 127 11.06 16.69 5.31
N PRO A 128 11.21 16.21 6.56
CA PRO A 128 10.09 15.71 7.35
C PRO A 128 9.07 16.81 7.74
N HIS A 129 9.45 18.10 7.66
CA HIS A 129 8.59 19.23 7.99
C HIS A 129 7.78 19.74 6.78
N ASP A 130 8.34 19.62 5.57
CA ASP A 130 7.67 19.97 4.31
C ASP A 130 8.05 18.97 3.20
N PRO A 131 7.61 17.70 3.30
CA PRO A 131 8.01 16.66 2.37
C PRO A 131 7.52 16.90 0.92
N GLU A 132 6.47 17.67 0.73
CA GLU A 132 5.96 18.05 -0.59
C GLU A 132 6.76 19.22 -1.19
N GLY A 133 7.30 20.12 -0.37
CA GLY A 133 7.97 21.34 -0.82
C GLY A 133 9.14 21.10 -1.76
N ALA A 134 10.04 20.15 -1.40
CA ALA A 134 11.17 19.78 -2.25
C ALA A 134 10.72 19.15 -3.58
N LEU A 135 9.68 18.31 -3.56
CA LEU A 135 9.08 17.70 -4.77
C LEU A 135 8.48 18.76 -5.68
N ILE A 136 7.73 19.72 -5.10
CA ILE A 136 7.09 20.82 -5.84
C ILE A 136 8.16 21.76 -6.44
N ALA A 137 9.20 22.09 -5.67
CA ALA A 137 10.29 22.93 -6.15
C ALA A 137 11.10 22.29 -7.30
N ALA A 138 11.07 20.97 -7.41
CA ALA A 138 11.72 20.23 -8.49
C ALA A 138 10.89 20.12 -9.79
N LEU A 139 9.67 20.66 -9.81
CA LEU A 139 8.81 20.67 -10.99
C LEU A 139 9.28 21.73 -11.99
N ASP A 140 9.53 21.28 -13.22
CA ASP A 140 9.84 22.13 -14.36
C ASP A 140 9.21 21.54 -15.64
N SER A 141 9.51 22.12 -16.80
CA SER A 141 9.01 21.63 -18.09
C SER A 141 9.48 20.22 -18.49
N LYS A 142 10.49 19.67 -17.81
CA LYS A 142 11.03 18.32 -18.01
C LYS A 142 10.43 17.30 -17.06
N ALA A 143 9.87 17.73 -15.93
CA ALA A 143 9.28 16.84 -14.93
C ALA A 143 8.06 16.11 -15.51
N ARG A 144 8.29 14.88 -15.99
CA ARG A 144 7.28 14.03 -16.62
C ARG A 144 6.43 13.29 -15.60
N VAL A 145 7.07 12.83 -14.53
CA VAL A 145 6.48 12.03 -13.47
C VAL A 145 7.00 12.51 -12.11
N VAL A 146 6.10 12.60 -11.13
CA VAL A 146 6.43 12.55 -9.70
C VAL A 146 5.98 11.18 -9.19
N ALA A 147 6.90 10.43 -8.61
CA ALA A 147 6.62 9.11 -8.03
C ALA A 147 6.93 9.11 -6.54
N VAL A 148 5.90 8.91 -5.70
CA VAL A 148 5.99 9.01 -4.25
C VAL A 148 5.18 7.95 -3.53
N SER A 149 5.61 7.57 -2.34
CA SER A 149 4.78 6.84 -1.38
C SER A 149 3.87 7.81 -0.63
N SER A 150 2.56 7.53 -0.60
CA SER A 150 1.58 8.34 0.13
C SER A 150 1.83 8.38 1.64
N VAL A 151 2.42 7.31 2.17
CA VAL A 151 2.89 7.18 3.56
C VAL A 151 4.26 6.55 3.55
N ARG A 152 5.21 7.18 4.17
CA ARG A 152 6.59 6.70 4.27
C ARG A 152 6.68 5.44 5.13
N TYR A 153 7.36 4.42 4.63
CA TYR A 153 7.53 3.13 5.31
C TYR A 153 8.50 3.18 6.49
N ASP A 154 9.39 4.17 6.52
CA ASP A 154 10.49 4.35 7.46
C ASP A 154 10.23 5.36 8.58
N SER A 155 9.20 6.18 8.44
CA SER A 155 8.84 7.24 9.41
C SER A 155 7.35 7.31 9.72
N GLY A 156 6.50 6.77 8.84
CA GLY A 156 5.04 6.90 8.97
C GLY A 156 4.51 8.27 8.57
N ILE A 157 5.36 9.14 8.01
CA ILE A 157 4.94 10.46 7.53
C ILE A 157 3.96 10.29 6.37
N ARG A 158 2.80 10.92 6.49
CA ARG A 158 1.75 11.01 5.48
C ARG A 158 1.95 12.28 4.66
N LEU A 159 2.00 12.14 3.34
CA LEU A 159 2.10 13.26 2.41
C LEU A 159 0.72 13.91 2.20
N ASP A 160 0.72 15.23 1.99
CA ASP A 160 -0.43 15.97 1.49
C ASP A 160 -0.55 15.77 -0.03
N LEU A 161 -1.32 14.73 -0.39
CA LEU A 161 -1.51 14.33 -1.78
C LEU A 161 -2.34 15.33 -2.57
N GLN A 162 -3.20 16.12 -1.92
CA GLN A 162 -4.00 17.16 -2.59
C GLN A 162 -3.10 18.32 -3.02
N ARG A 163 -2.24 18.81 -2.12
CA ARG A 163 -1.24 19.84 -2.42
C ARG A 163 -0.30 19.41 -3.55
N LEU A 164 0.23 18.18 -3.45
CA LEU A 164 1.16 17.64 -4.44
C LEU A 164 0.47 17.41 -5.79
N GLY A 165 -0.75 16.86 -5.78
CA GLY A 165 -1.55 16.65 -6.98
C GLY A 165 -1.90 17.93 -7.70
N ALA A 166 -2.28 18.99 -6.97
CA ALA A 166 -2.55 20.30 -7.54
C ALA A 166 -1.32 20.90 -8.25
N ALA A 167 -0.13 20.79 -7.61
CA ALA A 167 1.12 21.27 -8.19
C ALA A 167 1.51 20.46 -9.45
N CYS A 168 1.42 19.12 -9.39
CA CYS A 168 1.68 18.26 -10.55
C CYS A 168 0.74 18.58 -11.71
N ARG A 169 -0.56 18.73 -11.43
CA ARG A 169 -1.57 19.10 -12.43
C ARG A 169 -1.28 20.43 -13.10
N ALA A 170 -0.93 21.45 -12.31
CA ALA A 170 -0.59 22.79 -12.81
C ALA A 170 0.65 22.76 -13.72
N ASN A 171 1.61 21.89 -13.44
CA ASN A 171 2.83 21.71 -14.24
C ASN A 171 2.66 20.76 -15.45
N GLY A 172 1.55 20.00 -15.53
CA GLY A 172 1.36 18.98 -16.56
C GLY A 172 2.14 17.67 -16.29
N THR A 173 2.63 17.49 -15.09
CA THR A 173 3.37 16.32 -14.58
C THR A 173 2.40 15.23 -14.11
N LEU A 174 2.70 13.97 -14.39
CA LEU A 174 1.92 12.83 -13.89
C LEU A 174 2.28 12.54 -12.44
N LEU A 175 1.27 12.36 -11.58
CA LEU A 175 1.45 11.95 -10.19
C LEU A 175 1.18 10.44 -10.05
N VAL A 176 2.22 9.69 -9.66
CA VAL A 176 2.20 8.25 -9.39
C VAL A 176 2.34 8.02 -7.89
N ILE A 177 1.38 7.35 -7.28
CA ILE A 177 1.30 7.13 -5.84
C ILE A 177 1.47 5.64 -5.53
N ASP A 178 2.53 5.30 -4.78
CA ASP A 178 2.59 4.04 -4.04
C ASP A 178 1.75 4.19 -2.77
N ALA A 179 0.59 3.55 -2.75
CA ALA A 179 -0.37 3.62 -1.67
C ALA A 179 -0.36 2.37 -0.78
N ILE A 180 0.69 1.52 -0.84
CA ILE A 180 0.74 0.25 -0.09
C ILE A 180 0.70 0.45 1.44
N GLN A 181 1.12 1.60 1.96
CA GLN A 181 1.04 1.94 3.37
C GLN A 181 -0.23 2.75 3.72
N HIS A 182 -1.08 3.03 2.75
CA HIS A 182 -2.29 3.84 2.90
C HIS A 182 -3.57 3.01 2.76
N LEU A 183 -3.66 2.19 1.69
CA LEU A 183 -4.87 1.42 1.37
C LEU A 183 -5.23 0.43 2.49
N GLY A 184 -6.41 0.59 3.06
CA GLY A 184 -6.90 -0.19 4.21
C GLY A 184 -6.54 0.41 5.58
N ALA A 185 -5.48 1.21 5.65
CA ALA A 185 -5.06 1.94 6.86
C ALA A 185 -5.85 3.24 7.04
N MET A 186 -5.88 4.06 5.99
CA MET A 186 -6.41 5.41 5.98
C MET A 186 -7.52 5.53 4.94
N ALA A 187 -8.40 6.49 5.12
CA ALA A 187 -9.39 6.84 4.09
C ALA A 187 -8.70 7.43 2.86
N LEU A 188 -9.14 7.01 1.67
CA LEU A 188 -8.62 7.54 0.41
C LEU A 188 -9.76 7.54 -0.61
N ASP A 189 -10.04 8.71 -1.17
CA ASP A 189 -10.97 8.89 -2.28
C ASP A 189 -10.20 9.46 -3.48
N VAL A 190 -10.13 8.69 -4.56
CA VAL A 190 -9.38 9.10 -5.76
C VAL A 190 -10.01 10.29 -6.47
N SER A 191 -11.31 10.55 -6.27
CA SER A 191 -12.00 11.70 -6.86
C SER A 191 -11.57 13.02 -6.26
N GLU A 192 -11.07 13.01 -5.01
CA GLU A 192 -10.55 14.20 -4.33
C GLU A 192 -9.06 14.47 -4.65
N LEU A 193 -8.38 13.49 -5.26
CA LEU A 193 -6.97 13.58 -5.60
C LEU A 193 -6.78 13.90 -7.08
N GLN A 194 -5.84 14.76 -7.38
CA GLN A 194 -5.39 15.01 -8.75
C GLN A 194 -4.27 14.04 -9.16
N ALA A 195 -4.37 12.79 -8.71
CA ALA A 195 -3.46 11.72 -9.05
C ALA A 195 -3.74 11.14 -10.45
N ASP A 196 -2.73 10.51 -11.02
CA ASP A 196 -2.83 9.83 -12.32
C ASP A 196 -2.82 8.32 -12.17
N PHE A 197 -2.03 7.81 -11.23
CA PHE A 197 -1.92 6.38 -10.92
C PHE A 197 -1.78 6.15 -9.43
N ILE A 198 -2.47 5.15 -8.92
CA ILE A 198 -2.39 4.70 -7.52
C ILE A 198 -2.22 3.18 -7.51
N VAL A 199 -1.21 2.70 -6.79
CA VAL A 199 -0.91 1.27 -6.68
C VAL A 199 -0.74 0.87 -5.22
N GLY A 200 -1.33 -0.25 -4.81
CA GLY A 200 -1.11 -0.78 -3.47
C GLY A 200 -1.38 -2.27 -3.33
N GLY A 201 -0.44 -2.99 -2.75
CA GLY A 201 -0.52 -4.43 -2.51
C GLY A 201 -1.48 -4.82 -1.39
N SER A 202 -2.03 -6.03 -1.48
CA SER A 202 -3.08 -6.55 -0.60
C SER A 202 -2.59 -6.97 0.80
N HIS A 203 -1.32 -7.34 0.95
CA HIS A 203 -0.80 -8.11 2.08
C HIS A 203 -0.46 -7.32 3.35
N LYS A 204 -0.67 -6.00 3.34
CA LYS A 204 -0.42 -5.15 4.50
C LYS A 204 -1.75 -4.73 5.12
N TRP A 205 -2.11 -3.50 4.96
CA TRP A 205 -3.28 -2.91 5.61
C TRP A 205 -4.62 -3.36 5.03
N LEU A 206 -4.62 -3.99 3.85
CA LEU A 206 -5.80 -4.66 3.29
C LEU A 206 -6.05 -6.05 3.86
N LEU A 207 -5.17 -6.59 4.74
CA LEU A 207 -5.35 -7.83 5.51
C LEU A 207 -5.53 -9.10 4.65
N ALA A 208 -4.99 -9.13 3.44
CA ALA A 208 -5.20 -10.19 2.45
C ALA A 208 -3.88 -10.88 2.05
N PRO A 209 -3.94 -12.00 1.31
CA PRO A 209 -2.76 -12.69 0.82
C PRO A 209 -1.87 -11.83 -0.09
N GLU A 210 -0.58 -12.16 -0.15
CA GLU A 210 0.36 -11.63 -1.12
C GLU A 210 0.01 -12.06 -2.55
N GLY A 211 0.64 -11.41 -3.54
CA GLY A 211 0.51 -11.77 -4.96
C GLY A 211 -0.70 -11.15 -5.63
N LEU A 212 -1.29 -10.10 -5.03
CA LEU A 212 -2.35 -9.29 -5.61
C LEU A 212 -2.18 -7.83 -5.17
N ALA A 213 -2.53 -6.89 -6.06
CA ALA A 213 -2.55 -5.46 -5.78
C ALA A 213 -3.66 -4.76 -6.56
N LEU A 214 -4.14 -3.65 -6.03
CA LEU A 214 -5.03 -2.73 -6.70
C LEU A 214 -4.21 -1.72 -7.50
N PHE A 215 -4.57 -1.52 -8.75
CA PHE A 215 -3.97 -0.52 -9.65
C PHE A 215 -5.09 0.36 -10.20
N TRP A 216 -5.16 1.58 -9.73
CA TRP A 216 -6.08 2.58 -10.25
C TRP A 216 -5.36 3.50 -11.22
N SER A 217 -6.04 3.90 -12.30
CA SER A 217 -5.51 4.81 -13.31
C SER A 217 -6.58 5.78 -13.79
N ARG A 218 -6.27 7.07 -13.74
CA ARG A 218 -7.13 8.10 -14.35
C ARG A 218 -7.25 7.85 -15.86
N PRO A 219 -8.44 7.95 -16.48
CA PRO A 219 -8.64 7.61 -17.91
C PRO A 219 -7.63 8.25 -18.85
N GLU A 220 -7.44 9.56 -18.78
CA GLU A 220 -6.54 10.30 -19.66
C GLU A 220 -5.06 9.96 -19.45
N ALA A 221 -4.67 9.59 -18.23
CA ALA A 221 -3.32 9.11 -17.93
C ALA A 221 -3.12 7.67 -18.43
N ARG A 222 -4.15 6.80 -18.26
CA ARG A 222 -4.15 5.42 -18.75
C ARG A 222 -3.94 5.35 -20.26
N ASP A 223 -4.54 6.25 -21.04
CA ASP A 223 -4.40 6.28 -22.48
C ASP A 223 -2.98 6.63 -22.95
N ARG A 224 -2.16 7.20 -22.08
CA ARG A 224 -0.73 7.47 -22.30
C ARG A 224 0.17 6.25 -22.06
N LEU A 225 -0.38 5.17 -21.47
CA LEU A 225 0.36 3.94 -21.22
C LEU A 225 0.16 2.92 -22.35
N LYS A 226 1.26 2.47 -22.93
CA LYS A 226 1.26 1.30 -23.80
C LYS A 226 1.27 0.04 -22.92
N PRO A 227 0.37 -0.94 -23.12
CA PRO A 227 0.47 -2.23 -22.44
C PRO A 227 1.79 -2.91 -22.78
N ILE A 228 2.61 -3.17 -21.77
CA ILE A 228 3.91 -3.84 -21.93
C ILE A 228 3.79 -5.37 -21.94
N GLN A 229 2.67 -5.88 -21.47
CA GLN A 229 2.31 -7.29 -21.52
C GLN A 229 0.96 -7.43 -22.20
N THR A 230 0.82 -8.45 -23.04
CA THR A 230 -0.42 -8.72 -23.78
C THR A 230 -0.81 -10.17 -23.61
N GLY A 231 -2.12 -10.45 -23.59
CA GLY A 231 -2.59 -11.81 -23.45
C GLY A 231 -4.10 -11.95 -23.58
N TRP A 232 -4.57 -13.18 -23.45
CA TRP A 232 -5.92 -13.60 -23.82
C TRP A 232 -7.04 -12.91 -23.03
N ARG A 233 -6.80 -12.53 -21.76
CA ARG A 233 -7.81 -11.86 -20.93
C ARG A 233 -8.09 -10.41 -21.31
N MET A 234 -7.26 -9.80 -22.12
CA MET A 234 -7.45 -8.43 -22.59
C MET A 234 -8.56 -8.31 -23.66
N TRP A 235 -9.13 -9.40 -24.12
CA TRP A 235 -10.29 -9.38 -25.00
C TRP A 235 -11.55 -9.05 -24.21
N PRO A 236 -12.47 -8.19 -24.72
CA PRO A 236 -13.79 -7.98 -24.12
C PRO A 236 -14.59 -9.27 -23.98
N ASP A 237 -14.47 -10.17 -24.97
CA ASP A 237 -14.99 -11.53 -24.95
C ASP A 237 -13.82 -12.51 -24.86
N MET A 238 -13.34 -12.72 -23.62
CA MET A 238 -12.13 -13.48 -23.33
C MET A 238 -12.22 -14.99 -23.68
N PHE A 239 -13.41 -15.51 -23.95
CA PHE A 239 -13.61 -16.91 -24.37
C PHE A 239 -13.75 -17.06 -25.87
N ASN A 240 -13.74 -15.97 -26.65
CA ASN A 240 -13.77 -16.04 -28.11
C ASN A 240 -12.35 -16.14 -28.67
N PHE A 241 -11.82 -17.36 -28.73
CA PHE A 241 -10.44 -17.64 -29.21
C PHE A 241 -10.27 -17.53 -30.74
N GLU A 242 -11.34 -17.35 -31.52
CA GLU A 242 -11.26 -17.23 -32.96
C GLU A 242 -10.98 -15.79 -33.46
N ARG A 243 -11.05 -14.81 -32.56
CA ARG A 243 -10.75 -13.40 -32.88
C ARG A 243 -9.30 -13.21 -33.32
N ARG A 244 -9.10 -12.49 -34.40
CA ARG A 244 -7.76 -12.23 -34.99
C ARG A 244 -7.33 -10.75 -34.91
N ASN A 245 -8.26 -9.82 -34.74
CA ASN A 245 -7.98 -8.39 -34.68
C ASN A 245 -7.95 -7.90 -33.23
N TRP A 246 -6.77 -7.94 -32.63
CA TRP A 246 -6.58 -7.51 -31.24
C TRP A 246 -6.42 -5.99 -31.14
N ARG A 247 -7.09 -5.42 -30.14
CA ARG A 247 -6.82 -4.07 -29.63
C ARG A 247 -6.93 -4.13 -28.09
N PRO A 248 -6.04 -3.42 -27.36
CA PRO A 248 -6.17 -3.36 -25.91
C PRO A 248 -7.51 -2.72 -25.52
N PRO A 249 -8.17 -3.18 -24.44
CA PRO A 249 -9.36 -2.54 -23.89
C PRO A 249 -9.09 -1.05 -23.60
N SER A 250 -10.12 -0.21 -23.67
CA SER A 250 -10.01 1.21 -23.29
C SER A 250 -9.97 1.40 -21.76
N ASN A 251 -10.48 0.43 -20.99
CA ASN A 251 -10.48 0.45 -19.53
C ASN A 251 -9.19 -0.16 -18.92
N ALA A 252 -9.07 -0.14 -17.60
CA ALA A 252 -7.88 -0.59 -16.88
C ALA A 252 -7.59 -2.10 -17.05
N ARG A 253 -8.57 -2.91 -17.49
CA ARG A 253 -8.34 -4.34 -17.80
C ARG A 253 -7.28 -4.57 -18.88
N ARG A 254 -6.89 -3.53 -19.62
CA ARG A 254 -5.74 -3.55 -20.54
C ARG A 254 -4.41 -3.92 -19.84
N PHE A 255 -4.37 -3.89 -18.50
CA PHE A 255 -3.21 -4.26 -17.70
C PHE A 255 -3.32 -5.67 -17.10
N GLU A 256 -4.34 -6.45 -17.50
CA GLU A 256 -4.60 -7.82 -17.02
C GLU A 256 -4.43 -8.85 -18.16
N PRO A 257 -3.19 -9.18 -18.53
CA PRO A 257 -2.94 -9.94 -19.76
C PRO A 257 -3.36 -11.40 -19.67
N GLY A 258 -3.38 -11.99 -18.48
CA GLY A 258 -3.58 -13.44 -18.30
C GLY A 258 -4.43 -13.80 -17.08
N THR A 259 -4.50 -15.09 -16.79
CA THR A 259 -5.20 -15.62 -15.62
C THR A 259 -4.70 -14.95 -14.35
N LEU A 260 -5.63 -14.38 -13.59
CA LEU A 260 -5.33 -13.69 -12.34
C LEU A 260 -5.11 -14.70 -11.20
N ASN A 261 -4.57 -14.22 -10.09
CA ASN A 261 -4.44 -14.98 -8.85
C ASN A 261 -5.82 -15.19 -8.19
N THR A 262 -6.55 -16.23 -8.62
CA THR A 262 -7.90 -16.51 -8.12
C THR A 262 -7.93 -16.71 -6.59
N ALA A 263 -6.95 -17.40 -6.02
CA ALA A 263 -6.85 -17.58 -4.57
C ALA A 263 -6.68 -16.23 -3.86
N GLY A 264 -5.80 -15.37 -4.36
CA GLY A 264 -5.62 -14.01 -3.84
C GLY A 264 -6.89 -13.16 -3.99
N ILE A 265 -7.63 -13.32 -5.09
CA ILE A 265 -8.93 -12.64 -5.31
C ILE A 265 -9.94 -13.02 -4.24
N VAL A 266 -10.08 -14.32 -3.94
CA VAL A 266 -10.98 -14.81 -2.89
C VAL A 266 -10.60 -14.24 -1.53
N GLY A 267 -9.30 -14.24 -1.20
CA GLY A 267 -8.81 -13.70 0.06
C GLY A 267 -9.00 -12.19 0.17
N LEU A 268 -8.69 -11.43 -0.88
CA LEU A 268 -8.82 -9.97 -0.88
C LEU A 268 -10.30 -9.52 -0.86
N GLU A 269 -11.17 -10.23 -1.56
CA GLU A 269 -12.60 -9.94 -1.55
C GLU A 269 -13.17 -10.08 -0.13
N ALA A 270 -12.89 -11.21 0.56
CA ALA A 270 -13.31 -11.42 1.93
C ALA A 270 -12.72 -10.39 2.91
N ALA A 271 -11.49 -9.93 2.67
CA ALA A 271 -10.86 -8.88 3.46
C ALA A 271 -11.54 -7.52 3.24
N LEU A 272 -11.84 -7.15 1.99
CA LEU A 272 -12.52 -5.90 1.67
C LEU A 272 -13.96 -5.88 2.18
N GLU A 273 -14.69 -6.99 2.07
CA GLU A 273 -16.02 -7.11 2.69
C GLU A 273 -15.96 -6.85 4.20
N LEU A 274 -14.94 -7.38 4.89
CA LEU A 274 -14.74 -7.11 6.30
C LEU A 274 -14.45 -5.62 6.55
N LEU A 275 -13.47 -5.04 5.84
CA LEU A 275 -13.08 -3.65 6.01
C LEU A 275 -14.24 -2.66 5.73
N LEU A 276 -15.07 -2.96 4.74
CA LEU A 276 -16.20 -2.11 4.34
C LEU A 276 -17.42 -2.19 5.27
N ARG A 277 -17.38 -3.03 6.33
CA ARG A 277 -18.39 -3.01 7.40
C ARG A 277 -18.28 -1.80 8.32
N ASP A 278 -17.06 -1.25 8.43
CA ASP A 278 -16.80 -0.02 9.16
C ASP A 278 -16.61 1.15 8.18
N ASP A 279 -17.02 2.34 8.61
CA ASP A 279 -16.71 3.57 7.89
C ASP A 279 -15.19 3.80 7.81
N ALA A 280 -14.70 4.30 6.67
CA ALA A 280 -13.27 4.48 6.42
C ALA A 280 -12.63 5.53 7.35
N VAL A 281 -13.35 6.63 7.61
CA VAL A 281 -12.90 7.70 8.51
C VAL A 281 -12.83 7.20 9.94
N GLU A 282 -13.80 6.39 10.37
CA GLU A 282 -13.79 5.80 11.71
C GLU A 282 -12.65 4.77 11.89
N ARG A 283 -12.35 3.98 10.84
CA ARG A 283 -11.16 3.09 10.86
C ARG A 283 -9.87 3.89 10.98
N GLU A 284 -9.73 4.96 10.20
CA GLU A 284 -8.59 5.89 10.27
C GLU A 284 -8.46 6.48 11.67
N ARG A 285 -9.53 7.02 12.23
CA ARG A 285 -9.53 7.58 13.61
C ARG A 285 -9.04 6.55 14.63
N ARG A 286 -9.56 5.32 14.58
CA ARG A 286 -9.15 4.22 15.45
C ARG A 286 -7.68 3.85 15.27
N LEU A 287 -7.17 3.88 14.05
CA LEU A 287 -5.76 3.62 13.75
C LEU A 287 -4.86 4.72 14.32
N LEU A 288 -5.24 5.99 14.09
CA LEU A 288 -4.51 7.15 14.61
C LEU A 288 -4.51 7.21 16.14
N GLU A 289 -5.61 6.84 16.79
CA GLU A 289 -5.67 6.69 18.25
C GLU A 289 -4.63 5.68 18.74
N ARG A 290 -4.47 4.53 18.10
CA ARG A 290 -3.51 3.50 18.46
C ARG A 290 -2.06 3.90 18.22
N SER A 291 -1.77 4.47 17.06
CA SER A 291 -0.45 5.02 16.79
C SER A 291 -0.12 6.20 17.68
N GLY A 292 -1.10 7.07 18.02
CA GLY A 292 -0.97 8.15 18.98
C GLY A 292 -0.65 7.67 20.41
N ARG A 293 -1.28 6.57 20.85
CA ARG A 293 -0.97 5.96 22.15
C ARG A 293 0.49 5.48 22.21
N LEU A 294 0.99 4.83 21.15
CA LEU A 294 2.40 4.43 21.08
C LEU A 294 3.33 5.65 21.06
N LEU A 295 3.01 6.68 20.27
CA LEU A 295 3.77 7.93 20.21
C LEU A 295 3.89 8.56 21.61
N HIS A 296 2.76 8.72 22.30
CA HIS A 296 2.75 9.30 23.64
C HIS A 296 3.58 8.46 24.62
N GLY A 297 3.36 7.14 24.69
CA GLY A 297 4.12 6.26 25.57
C GLY A 297 5.63 6.28 25.29
N LEU A 298 6.03 6.22 24.02
CA LEU A 298 7.43 6.29 23.61
C LEU A 298 8.09 7.61 24.00
N SER A 299 7.38 8.73 23.89
CA SER A 299 7.91 10.06 24.20
C SER A 299 8.20 10.27 25.70
N THR A 300 7.64 9.42 26.57
CA THR A 300 7.91 9.46 28.04
C THR A 300 9.14 8.63 28.43
N LEU A 301 9.66 7.79 27.53
CA LEU A 301 10.80 6.93 27.82
C LEU A 301 12.13 7.68 27.63
N PRO A 302 13.10 7.50 28.53
CA PRO A 302 14.39 8.18 28.45
C PRO A 302 15.17 7.73 27.22
N LYS A 303 15.89 8.68 26.60
CA LYS A 303 16.74 8.46 25.41
C LYS A 303 15.98 7.98 24.15
N VAL A 304 14.66 7.95 24.16
CA VAL A 304 13.85 7.59 23.00
C VAL A 304 13.59 8.82 22.14
N HIS A 305 13.90 8.72 20.85
CA HIS A 305 13.64 9.75 19.85
C HIS A 305 12.66 9.22 18.82
N VAL A 306 11.45 9.77 18.82
CA VAL A 306 10.42 9.40 17.84
C VAL A 306 10.56 10.24 16.59
N HIS A 307 10.53 9.59 15.41
CA HIS A 307 10.64 10.25 14.11
C HIS A 307 9.28 10.52 13.45
N THR A 308 8.25 9.76 13.87
CA THR A 308 6.90 9.92 13.36
C THR A 308 6.29 11.20 13.91
N PRO A 309 5.63 12.04 13.07
CA PRO A 309 4.98 13.26 13.51
C PRO A 309 3.88 13.00 14.54
N VAL A 310 3.68 13.95 15.45
CA VAL A 310 2.58 13.92 16.44
C VAL A 310 1.25 14.32 15.79
N ASP A 311 1.29 15.19 14.80
CA ASP A 311 0.10 15.67 14.07
C ASP A 311 -0.58 14.51 13.32
N ASP A 312 -1.87 14.30 13.60
CA ASP A 312 -2.70 13.28 12.98
C ASP A 312 -2.83 13.45 11.46
N ALA A 313 -2.82 14.67 10.97
CA ALA A 313 -2.88 14.96 9.53
C ALA A 313 -1.60 14.54 8.79
N ARG A 314 -0.49 14.45 9.51
CA ARG A 314 0.86 14.17 8.95
C ARG A 314 1.37 12.76 9.24
N ARG A 315 0.58 11.89 9.85
CA ARG A 315 0.97 10.50 10.18
C ARG A 315 -0.08 9.48 9.76
N ALA A 316 0.31 8.21 9.86
CA ALA A 316 -0.54 7.04 9.64
C ALA A 316 -0.34 6.02 10.79
N GLY A 317 -0.60 4.75 10.52
CA GLY A 317 -0.48 3.66 11.49
C GLY A 317 0.95 3.20 11.81
N ILE A 318 1.98 3.90 11.33
CA ILE A 318 3.39 3.55 11.52
C ILE A 318 4.02 4.50 12.54
N VAL A 319 4.73 3.93 13.51
CA VAL A 319 5.50 4.67 14.51
C VAL A 319 6.95 4.20 14.48
N CYS A 320 7.87 5.11 14.18
CA CYS A 320 9.31 4.85 14.11
C CYS A 320 10.05 5.65 15.17
N PHE A 321 10.99 4.98 15.86
CA PHE A 321 11.80 5.58 16.89
C PHE A 321 13.20 4.95 16.96
N ARG A 322 14.15 5.68 17.52
CA ARG A 322 15.48 5.19 17.91
C ARG A 322 15.72 5.44 19.39
N VAL A 323 16.70 4.75 19.94
CA VAL A 323 17.13 4.94 21.34
C VAL A 323 18.62 5.25 21.33
N ASP A 324 19.02 6.33 21.99
CA ASP A 324 20.42 6.73 22.05
C ASP A 324 21.26 5.71 22.79
N GLY A 325 22.35 5.28 22.15
CA GLY A 325 23.30 4.33 22.71
C GLY A 325 22.86 2.86 22.67
N VAL A 326 21.66 2.56 22.15
CA VAL A 326 21.14 1.18 22.06
C VAL A 326 20.94 0.76 20.62
N ALA A 327 21.53 -0.37 20.24
CA ALA A 327 21.33 -0.92 18.89
C ALA A 327 19.87 -1.40 18.71
N PRO A 328 19.22 -1.07 17.58
CA PRO A 328 17.82 -1.48 17.36
C PRO A 328 17.64 -3.00 17.38
N GLN A 329 18.68 -3.78 17.06
CA GLN A 329 18.66 -5.25 17.12
C GLN A 329 18.45 -5.77 18.56
N ALA A 330 19.04 -5.13 19.56
CA ALA A 330 18.90 -5.52 20.97
C ALA A 330 17.47 -5.32 21.44
N ILE A 331 16.88 -4.16 21.13
CA ILE A 331 15.49 -3.85 21.48
C ILE A 331 14.53 -4.78 20.72
N HIS A 332 14.76 -4.97 19.42
CA HIS A 332 13.94 -5.88 18.61
C HIS A 332 13.94 -7.30 19.17
N LYS A 333 15.13 -7.80 19.59
CA LYS A 333 15.26 -9.13 20.20
C LYS A 333 14.44 -9.22 21.49
N ALA A 334 14.54 -8.24 22.40
CA ALA A 334 13.78 -8.21 23.64
C ALA A 334 12.25 -8.23 23.39
N LEU A 335 11.78 -7.45 22.42
CA LEU A 335 10.37 -7.45 22.02
C LEU A 335 9.92 -8.82 21.48
N ILE A 336 10.71 -9.43 20.59
CA ILE A 336 10.38 -10.75 20.01
C ILE A 336 10.35 -11.84 21.09
N GLU A 337 11.28 -11.83 22.05
CA GLU A 337 11.31 -12.77 23.18
C GLU A 337 10.06 -12.63 24.06
N ALA A 338 9.50 -11.42 24.16
CA ALA A 338 8.23 -11.16 24.83
C ALA A 338 6.98 -11.41 23.95
N GLY A 339 7.13 -11.96 22.74
CA GLY A 339 6.03 -12.23 21.82
C GLY A 339 5.46 -10.99 21.10
N ILE A 340 6.25 -9.89 21.05
CA ILE A 340 5.86 -8.62 20.41
C ILE A 340 6.61 -8.46 19.10
N TYR A 341 5.86 -8.43 18.00
CA TYR A 341 6.44 -8.37 16.65
C TYR A 341 6.57 -6.92 16.16
N SER A 342 7.79 -6.53 15.84
CA SER A 342 8.18 -5.21 15.33
C SER A 342 9.08 -5.36 14.10
N ALA A 343 9.60 -4.26 13.55
CA ALA A 343 10.58 -4.31 12.48
C ALA A 343 11.71 -3.30 12.69
N ILE A 344 12.91 -3.64 12.21
CA ILE A 344 14.05 -2.71 12.15
C ILE A 344 14.01 -1.97 10.82
N ARG A 345 14.24 -0.65 10.85
CA ARG A 345 14.36 0.21 9.66
C ARG A 345 15.55 1.13 9.81
N GLY A 346 16.67 0.75 9.18
CA GLY A 346 17.96 1.44 9.37
C GLY A 346 18.34 1.48 10.85
N PRO A 347 18.57 2.67 11.44
CA PRO A 347 18.92 2.83 12.86
C PRO A 347 17.70 2.79 13.79
N SER A 348 16.47 2.63 13.26
CA SER A 348 15.22 2.78 14.00
C SER A 348 14.47 1.46 14.15
N LEU A 349 13.64 1.37 15.18
CA LEU A 349 12.55 0.41 15.27
C LEU A 349 11.26 1.01 14.71
N ARG A 350 10.45 0.13 14.13
CA ARG A 350 9.12 0.45 13.62
C ARG A 350 8.07 -0.42 14.29
N LEU A 351 7.09 0.22 14.90
CA LEU A 351 5.86 -0.38 15.38
C LEU A 351 4.72 0.04 14.44
N SER A 352 3.88 -0.89 14.06
CA SER A 352 2.74 -0.61 13.18
C SER A 352 1.53 -1.41 13.63
N PRO A 353 0.74 -0.88 14.60
CA PRO A 353 -0.54 -1.42 15.01
C PRO A 353 -1.57 -1.29 13.88
N HIS A 354 -2.64 -2.05 13.94
CA HIS A 354 -3.80 -1.86 13.07
C HIS A 354 -4.99 -1.28 13.86
N PHE A 355 -6.05 -0.83 13.18
CA PHE A 355 -7.24 -0.27 13.83
C PHE A 355 -7.88 -1.22 14.87
N TYR A 356 -7.67 -2.51 14.75
CA TYR A 356 -8.22 -3.54 15.64
C TYR A 356 -7.29 -3.92 16.81
N THR A 357 -6.03 -3.46 16.81
CA THR A 357 -5.06 -3.81 17.89
C THR A 357 -5.57 -3.31 19.24
N PRO A 358 -5.72 -4.17 20.26
CA PRO A 358 -6.21 -3.76 21.57
C PRO A 358 -5.26 -2.80 22.30
N HIS A 359 -5.79 -1.82 23.00
CA HIS A 359 -4.98 -0.88 23.79
C HIS A 359 -4.09 -1.58 24.83
N ALA A 360 -4.62 -2.62 25.50
CA ALA A 360 -3.84 -3.41 26.45
C ALA A 360 -2.58 -4.04 25.83
N GLN A 361 -2.61 -4.43 24.56
CA GLN A 361 -1.44 -4.94 23.85
C GLN A 361 -0.43 -3.84 23.53
N LEU A 362 -0.89 -2.62 23.27
CA LEU A 362 -0.02 -1.45 23.07
C LEU A 362 0.68 -1.07 24.38
N ASP A 363 -0.08 -1.06 25.50
CA ASP A 363 0.46 -0.79 26.83
C ASP A 363 1.50 -1.83 27.22
N ARG A 364 1.20 -3.10 27.01
CA ARG A 364 2.14 -4.18 27.26
C ARG A 364 3.43 -4.05 26.44
N ALA A 365 3.33 -3.61 25.19
CA ALA A 365 4.50 -3.37 24.35
C ALA A 365 5.37 -2.22 24.89
N LEU A 366 4.76 -1.16 25.39
CA LEU A 366 5.46 -0.03 26.04
C LEU A 366 6.12 -0.44 27.36
N GLU A 367 5.46 -1.24 28.19
CA GLU A 367 6.04 -1.79 29.43
C GLU A 367 7.28 -2.63 29.14
N VAL A 368 7.17 -3.61 28.23
CA VAL A 368 8.30 -4.47 27.85
C VAL A 368 9.47 -3.65 27.30
N LEU A 369 9.16 -2.61 26.52
CA LEU A 369 10.19 -1.71 26.01
C LEU A 369 10.86 -0.94 27.16
N ALA A 370 10.09 -0.40 28.10
CA ALA A 370 10.63 0.33 29.26
C ALA A 370 11.54 -0.56 30.10
N ASP A 371 11.13 -1.81 30.38
CA ASP A 371 11.92 -2.79 31.11
C ASP A 371 13.23 -3.14 30.39
N ALA A 372 13.15 -3.38 29.09
CA ALA A 372 14.31 -3.68 28.27
C ALA A 372 15.34 -2.53 28.26
N LEU A 373 14.88 -1.28 28.22
CA LEU A 373 15.75 -0.11 28.23
C LEU A 373 16.46 0.14 29.58
N GLN A 374 16.00 -0.49 30.69
CA GLN A 374 16.69 -0.44 31.99
C GLN A 374 17.88 -1.41 32.03
N THR A 375 17.89 -2.41 31.18
CA THR A 375 18.91 -3.49 31.16
C THR A 375 19.87 -3.41 29.98
N LEU A 376 19.53 -2.63 28.95
CA LEU A 376 20.34 -2.39 27.73
C LEU A 376 21.12 -1.08 27.84
#